data_1313e7b32cf01103a1198b723ad1b8fb
#
_entry.id   1313e7b32cf01103a1198b723ad1b8fb
#
_cell.length_a   1.000
_cell.length_b   1.000
_cell.length_c   1.000
_cell.angle_alpha   90.00
_cell.angle_beta   90.00
_cell.angle_gamma   90.00
#
_symmetry.space_group_name_H-M   'P 1'
#
loop_
_entity.id
_entity.type
_entity.pdbx_description
1 polymer ?
#
loop_
_entity_poly.entity_id
_entity_poly.type
_entity_poly.pdbx_seq_one_letter_code
_entity_poly.pdbx_strand_id
1 'polypeptide(L)'
;MPGLAAQVERYSVVIAIGGVGVRVNTADAGFLAMLEERYAGFVVPNGGPEACASFDFDVDLAPVAFANPDVDVSVIHRSGRWLMERGDFRAEWEPATGRGWIRQSANPYSIDAVLRIVHTLVMARQGGFLLHSASAIRNGKAFLFAGVSGAGKTTISRLAPADATLLTDEISYVRKLDIRKLDGSGKRAGYVAFGTPFTGELAKLGENTSAPVAALYLLAKGAENRVDPVTVSDAGRELLGNMLFFAEDQELVHSAFQAACDFVHCVPVYRLTFVPDARVWEMIG
;
A
#
# COMPACT_ATOMS: atom_id res chain seq x y z
N MET A 1 38.98 -31.71 15.63
CA MET A 1 37.52 -31.66 15.76
C MET A 1 37.04 -30.37 15.10
N PRO A 2 36.45 -30.42 13.91
CA PRO A 2 35.81 -29.20 13.36
C PRO A 2 34.54 -28.96 14.20
N GLY A 3 34.48 -27.77 14.80
CA GLY A 3 33.31 -27.34 15.58
C GLY A 3 32.06 -27.37 14.69
N LEU A 4 30.97 -28.00 15.13
CA LEU A 4 29.66 -27.86 14.60
C LEU A 4 29.33 -26.36 14.65
N ALA A 5 29.28 -25.71 13.48
CA ALA A 5 28.62 -24.41 13.38
C ALA A 5 27.17 -24.63 13.83
N ALA A 6 26.77 -24.00 14.93
CA ALA A 6 25.39 -24.05 15.39
C ALA A 6 24.52 -23.60 14.20
N GLN A 7 23.62 -24.45 13.75
CA GLN A 7 22.67 -24.15 12.70
C GLN A 7 21.75 -23.06 13.29
N VAL A 8 21.92 -21.81 12.86
CA VAL A 8 21.06 -20.71 13.30
C VAL A 8 19.64 -21.04 12.79
N GLU A 9 18.73 -21.26 13.73
CA GLU A 9 17.33 -21.50 13.43
C GLU A 9 16.81 -20.28 12.65
N ARG A 10 16.15 -20.52 11.49
CA ARG A 10 15.59 -19.46 10.66
C ARG A 10 14.09 -19.59 10.65
N TYR A 11 13.41 -18.49 10.90
CA TYR A 11 11.97 -18.34 10.87
C TYR A 11 11.57 -17.56 9.64
N SER A 12 10.37 -17.79 9.13
CA SER A 12 9.87 -17.03 7.99
C SER A 12 8.37 -16.82 8.05
N VAL A 13 7.94 -15.67 7.54
CA VAL A 13 6.52 -15.33 7.33
C VAL A 13 6.35 -14.81 5.91
N VAL A 14 5.22 -15.12 5.27
CA VAL A 14 4.84 -14.52 3.97
C VAL A 14 3.73 -13.52 4.22
N ILE A 15 3.96 -12.28 3.81
CA ILE A 15 2.99 -11.18 3.90
C ILE A 15 2.50 -10.92 2.48
N ALA A 16 1.20 -11.09 2.23
CA ALA A 16 0.60 -10.90 0.91
C ALA A 16 -0.32 -9.66 0.89
N ILE A 17 0.04 -8.69 0.06
CA ILE A 17 -0.72 -7.44 -0.12
C ILE A 17 -1.04 -7.29 -1.60
N GLY A 18 -2.32 -7.16 -1.94
CA GLY A 18 -2.74 -6.97 -3.32
C GLY A 18 -2.33 -8.09 -4.28
N GLY A 19 -2.18 -9.32 -3.78
CA GLY A 19 -1.72 -10.48 -4.56
C GLY A 19 -0.21 -10.54 -4.80
N VAL A 20 0.58 -9.71 -4.10
CA VAL A 20 2.04 -9.73 -4.11
C VAL A 20 2.52 -10.24 -2.76
N GLY A 21 3.09 -11.44 -2.73
CA GLY A 21 3.65 -12.06 -1.52
C GLY A 21 5.11 -11.67 -1.31
N VAL A 22 5.44 -11.24 -0.11
CA VAL A 22 6.82 -10.97 0.33
C VAL A 22 7.14 -11.91 1.48
N ARG A 23 8.14 -12.78 1.29
CA ARG A 23 8.69 -13.60 2.37
C ARG A 23 9.70 -12.79 3.15
N VAL A 24 9.57 -12.82 4.46
CA VAL A 24 10.49 -12.20 5.40
C VAL A 24 11.11 -13.30 6.24
N ASN A 25 12.44 -13.44 6.19
CA ASN A 25 13.21 -14.40 6.95
C ASN A 25 13.94 -13.70 8.07
N THR A 26 13.99 -14.31 9.25
CA THR A 26 14.68 -13.79 10.42
C THR A 26 15.27 -14.93 11.26
N ALA A 27 16.30 -14.64 12.05
CA ALA A 27 16.81 -15.55 13.08
C ALA A 27 16.18 -15.29 14.46
N ASP A 28 15.30 -14.30 14.59
CA ASP A 28 14.69 -13.88 15.85
C ASP A 28 13.20 -14.24 15.90
N ALA A 29 12.85 -15.15 16.81
CA ALA A 29 11.47 -15.61 16.99
C ALA A 29 10.54 -14.51 17.53
N GLY A 30 11.06 -13.58 18.35
CA GLY A 30 10.28 -12.47 18.87
C GLY A 30 9.92 -11.48 17.77
N PHE A 31 10.86 -11.23 16.86
CA PHE A 31 10.60 -10.40 15.68
C PHE A 31 9.59 -11.06 14.74
N LEU A 32 9.68 -12.39 14.53
CA LEU A 32 8.66 -13.13 13.76
C LEU A 32 7.26 -12.93 14.36
N ALA A 33 7.10 -13.17 15.67
CA ALA A 33 5.83 -13.02 16.36
C ALA A 33 5.25 -11.59 16.22
N MET A 34 6.11 -10.58 16.32
CA MET A 34 5.75 -9.18 16.10
C MET A 34 5.23 -8.95 14.66
N LEU A 35 5.87 -9.58 13.64
CA LEU A 35 5.41 -9.46 12.26
C LEU A 35 4.06 -10.15 12.06
N GLU A 36 3.86 -11.34 12.62
CA GLU A 36 2.59 -12.07 12.56
C GLU A 36 1.44 -11.27 13.19
N GLU A 37 1.68 -10.61 14.32
CA GLU A 37 0.72 -9.72 14.96
C GLU A 37 0.47 -8.46 14.12
N ARG A 38 1.54 -7.79 13.67
CA ARG A 38 1.47 -6.53 12.91
C ARG A 38 0.74 -6.69 11.58
N TYR A 39 0.93 -7.82 10.90
CA TYR A 39 0.35 -8.11 9.60
C TYR A 39 -0.79 -9.14 9.68
N ALA A 40 -1.45 -9.27 10.84
CA ALA A 40 -2.58 -10.18 11.02
C ALA A 40 -3.62 -9.99 9.91
N GLY A 41 -4.09 -11.10 9.30
CA GLY A 41 -4.98 -11.07 8.14
C GLY A 41 -4.29 -10.92 6.78
N PHE A 42 -3.01 -10.54 6.74
CA PHE A 42 -2.17 -10.48 5.54
C PHE A 42 -1.07 -11.54 5.53
N VAL A 43 -0.91 -12.25 6.63
CA VAL A 43 0.01 -13.40 6.73
C VAL A 43 -0.63 -14.59 6.00
N VAL A 44 0.13 -15.17 5.09
CA VAL A 44 -0.29 -16.39 4.36
C VAL A 44 0.15 -17.62 5.16
N PRO A 45 -0.79 -18.53 5.47
CA PRO A 45 -0.45 -19.79 6.14
C PRO A 45 0.54 -20.61 5.32
N ASN A 46 1.52 -21.22 5.97
CA ASN A 46 2.48 -22.10 5.32
C ASN A 46 1.78 -23.26 4.59
N GLY A 47 2.10 -23.45 3.30
CA GLY A 47 1.54 -24.52 2.47
C GLY A 47 0.28 -24.16 1.67
N GLY A 48 -0.25 -22.95 1.79
CA GLY A 48 -1.35 -22.47 0.95
C GLY A 48 -0.89 -22.13 -0.48
N PRO A 49 -1.80 -22.11 -1.47
CA PRO A 49 -1.46 -21.75 -2.87
C PRO A 49 -0.87 -20.35 -3.01
N GLU A 50 -1.12 -19.46 -2.07
CA GLU A 50 -0.56 -18.12 -2.00
C GLU A 50 0.79 -18.05 -1.25
N ALA A 51 1.27 -19.18 -0.70
CA ALA A 51 2.58 -19.25 -0.03
C ALA A 51 3.76 -19.09 -0.99
N CYS A 52 3.52 -18.96 -2.30
CA CYS A 52 4.54 -18.64 -3.28
C CYS A 52 4.85 -17.13 -3.19
N ALA A 53 5.87 -16.79 -2.41
CA ALA A 53 6.34 -15.42 -2.32
C ALA A 53 6.93 -14.97 -3.67
N SER A 54 6.55 -13.78 -4.11
CA SER A 54 7.15 -13.12 -5.29
C SER A 54 8.55 -12.61 -4.97
N PHE A 55 8.80 -12.27 -3.71
CA PHE A 55 10.06 -11.70 -3.21
C PHE A 55 10.44 -12.33 -1.87
N ASP A 56 11.74 -12.37 -1.61
CA ASP A 56 12.35 -13.04 -0.46
C ASP A 56 13.37 -12.10 0.19
N PHE A 57 13.14 -11.70 1.44
CA PHE A 57 13.99 -10.78 2.18
C PHE A 57 14.55 -11.43 3.44
N ASP A 58 15.87 -11.37 3.59
CA ASP A 58 16.54 -11.71 4.83
C ASP A 58 16.63 -10.46 5.74
N VAL A 59 16.17 -10.56 6.99
CA VAL A 59 16.25 -9.47 7.96
C VAL A 59 17.36 -9.71 8.95
N ASP A 60 18.30 -8.77 8.99
CA ASP A 60 19.38 -8.67 9.99
C ASP A 60 18.98 -7.64 11.06
N LEU A 61 18.70 -8.11 12.27
CA LEU A 61 18.38 -7.24 13.39
C LEU A 61 19.68 -6.75 14.04
N ALA A 62 19.91 -5.47 13.94
CA ALA A 62 21.05 -4.81 14.56
C ALA A 62 20.60 -3.55 15.30
N PRO A 63 21.27 -3.17 16.39
CA PRO A 63 21.09 -1.85 16.98
C PRO A 63 21.42 -0.79 15.89
N VAL A 64 20.45 -0.03 15.46
CA VAL A 64 20.69 1.06 14.51
C VAL A 64 21.16 2.26 15.33
N ALA A 65 22.44 2.61 15.17
CA ALA A 65 23.06 3.70 15.93
C ALA A 65 22.51 5.10 15.57
N PHE A 66 21.64 5.20 14.54
CA PHE A 66 21.19 6.44 13.95
C PHE A 66 19.67 6.43 13.70
N ALA A 67 18.90 6.18 14.75
CA ALA A 67 17.46 6.21 14.64
C ALA A 67 16.95 7.67 14.60
N ASN A 68 17.06 8.33 13.45
CA ASN A 68 16.22 9.47 13.17
C ASN A 68 15.19 9.06 12.11
N PRO A 69 13.97 8.66 12.52
CA PRO A 69 12.92 8.26 11.59
C PRO A 69 12.35 9.45 10.77
N ASP A 70 12.69 10.68 11.16
CA ASP A 70 12.22 11.90 10.50
C ASP A 70 13.07 12.29 9.27
N VAL A 71 14.11 11.51 8.96
CA VAL A 71 14.90 11.72 7.73
C VAL A 71 14.12 11.16 6.55
N ASP A 72 14.11 11.88 5.43
CA ASP A 72 13.54 11.42 4.18
C ASP A 72 14.18 10.10 3.73
N VAL A 73 13.37 9.20 3.21
CA VAL A 73 13.85 7.95 2.66
C VAL A 73 14.58 8.20 1.34
N SER A 74 15.78 7.63 1.21
CA SER A 74 16.54 7.59 -0.04
C SER A 74 16.27 6.26 -0.75
N VAL A 75 15.88 6.31 -2.04
CA VAL A 75 15.63 5.13 -2.87
C VAL A 75 16.36 5.30 -4.19
N ILE A 76 17.44 4.53 -4.38
CA ILE A 76 18.36 4.67 -5.52
C ILE A 76 18.41 3.36 -6.30
N HIS A 77 18.32 3.44 -7.61
CA HIS A 77 18.56 2.30 -8.51
C HIS A 77 20.00 2.30 -9.00
N ARG A 78 20.76 1.26 -8.69
CA ARG A 78 22.15 1.10 -9.13
C ARG A 78 22.45 -0.35 -9.49
N SER A 79 22.99 -0.57 -10.69
CA SER A 79 23.45 -1.90 -11.16
C SER A 79 22.39 -3.00 -11.00
N GLY A 80 21.13 -2.71 -11.34
CA GLY A 80 20.01 -3.66 -11.26
C GLY A 80 19.44 -3.89 -9.85
N ARG A 81 19.92 -3.16 -8.84
CA ARG A 81 19.46 -3.24 -7.45
C ARG A 81 18.87 -1.93 -6.99
N TRP A 82 17.87 -2.04 -6.12
CA TRP A 82 17.32 -0.93 -5.38
C TRP A 82 17.98 -0.85 -4.02
N LEU A 83 18.55 0.31 -3.72
CA LEU A 83 19.12 0.65 -2.43
C LEU A 83 18.13 1.57 -1.73
N MET A 84 17.73 1.20 -0.53
CA MET A 84 16.73 1.90 0.27
C MET A 84 17.32 2.21 1.63
N GLU A 85 17.35 3.47 2.01
CA GLU A 85 17.94 3.90 3.27
C GLU A 85 17.11 5.00 3.92
N ARG A 86 16.93 4.89 5.21
CA ARG A 86 16.44 5.92 6.12
C ARG A 86 17.25 5.82 7.42
N GLY A 87 17.14 6.76 8.34
CA GLY A 87 17.88 6.74 9.58
C GLY A 87 17.72 5.48 10.46
N ASP A 88 16.66 4.70 10.26
CA ASP A 88 16.30 3.54 11.06
C ASP A 88 16.43 2.20 10.33
N PHE A 89 16.73 2.20 9.00
CA PHE A 89 16.96 0.99 8.23
C PHE A 89 17.87 1.21 7.02
N ARG A 90 18.49 0.10 6.56
CA ARG A 90 19.07 -0.06 5.22
C ARG A 90 18.53 -1.32 4.58
N ALA A 91 18.20 -1.26 3.30
CA ALA A 91 17.74 -2.42 2.56
C ALA A 91 18.27 -2.40 1.13
N GLU A 92 18.46 -3.58 0.59
CA GLU A 92 18.71 -3.79 -0.84
C GLU A 92 17.71 -4.79 -1.40
N TRP A 93 17.33 -4.59 -2.64
CA TRP A 93 16.46 -5.49 -3.35
C TRP A 93 16.88 -5.62 -4.82
N GLU A 94 17.00 -6.86 -5.29
CA GLU A 94 17.30 -7.22 -6.67
C GLU A 94 16.07 -7.82 -7.34
N PRO A 95 15.31 -7.05 -8.12
CA PRO A 95 14.06 -7.52 -8.74
C PRO A 95 14.24 -8.75 -9.66
N ALA A 96 15.39 -8.88 -10.34
CA ALA A 96 15.67 -9.98 -11.26
C ALA A 96 15.72 -11.35 -10.56
N THR A 97 16.20 -11.39 -9.32
CA THR A 97 16.26 -12.61 -8.50
C THR A 97 15.13 -12.71 -7.51
N GLY A 98 14.39 -11.62 -7.31
CA GLY A 98 13.36 -11.50 -6.27
C GLY A 98 13.92 -11.45 -4.85
N ARG A 99 15.25 -11.32 -4.67
CA ARG A 99 15.92 -11.37 -3.36
C ARG A 99 16.29 -10.00 -2.86
N GLY A 100 16.24 -9.85 -1.53
CA GLY A 100 16.67 -8.66 -0.85
C GLY A 100 17.15 -8.94 0.57
N TRP A 101 17.68 -7.91 1.20
CA TRP A 101 17.99 -7.93 2.63
C TRP A 101 17.60 -6.61 3.27
N ILE A 102 17.33 -6.65 4.56
CA ILE A 102 16.95 -5.49 5.38
C ILE A 102 17.78 -5.55 6.65
N ARG A 103 18.45 -4.45 6.98
CA ARG A 103 19.10 -4.26 8.28
C ARG A 103 18.35 -3.18 9.04
N GLN A 104 17.83 -3.51 10.20
CA GLN A 104 17.00 -2.63 11.03
C GLN A 104 17.09 -3.01 12.50
N SER A 105 16.57 -2.16 13.39
CA SER A 105 16.28 -2.55 14.77
C SER A 105 14.98 -3.37 14.86
N ALA A 106 14.75 -4.06 15.98
CA ALA A 106 13.56 -4.89 16.19
C ALA A 106 12.31 -4.02 16.42
N ASN A 107 11.79 -3.46 15.33
CA ASN A 107 10.55 -2.67 15.31
C ASN A 107 9.78 -2.90 13.99
N PRO A 108 8.44 -2.70 13.97
CA PRO A 108 7.63 -2.93 12.77
C PRO A 108 7.67 -1.77 11.76
N TYR A 109 8.14 -0.56 12.15
CA TYR A 109 8.00 0.64 11.33
C TYR A 109 9.02 0.70 10.18
N SER A 110 10.21 0.13 10.40
CA SER A 110 11.26 0.07 9.39
C SER A 110 10.85 -0.87 8.25
N ILE A 111 10.38 -2.07 8.58
CA ILE A 111 9.92 -3.02 7.56
C ILE A 111 8.64 -2.54 6.85
N ASP A 112 7.72 -1.84 7.55
CA ASP A 112 6.57 -1.19 6.92
C ASP A 112 7.02 -0.24 5.79
N ALA A 113 8.05 0.57 6.04
CA ALA A 113 8.59 1.48 5.05
C ALA A 113 9.19 0.72 3.85
N VAL A 114 9.99 -0.32 4.10
CA VAL A 114 10.56 -1.14 3.02
C VAL A 114 9.47 -1.81 2.19
N LEU A 115 8.43 -2.39 2.81
CA LEU A 115 7.31 -2.99 2.10
C LEU A 115 6.56 -1.97 1.24
N ARG A 116 6.29 -0.76 1.77
CA ARG A 116 5.67 0.33 1.00
C ARG A 116 6.51 0.70 -0.24
N ILE A 117 7.83 0.79 -0.09
CA ILE A 117 8.75 1.09 -1.21
C ILE A 117 8.71 -0.03 -2.24
N VAL A 118 8.91 -1.29 -1.82
CA VAL A 118 8.91 -2.44 -2.73
C VAL A 118 7.60 -2.54 -3.50
N HIS A 119 6.47 -2.42 -2.82
CA HIS A 119 5.16 -2.44 -3.46
C HIS A 119 4.96 -1.26 -4.43
N THR A 120 5.45 -0.06 -4.10
CA THR A 120 5.41 1.10 -5.00
C THR A 120 6.18 0.83 -6.28
N LEU A 121 7.41 0.30 -6.17
CA LEU A 121 8.27 -0.04 -7.31
C LEU A 121 7.67 -1.16 -8.19
N VAL A 122 7.05 -2.15 -7.58
CA VAL A 122 6.35 -3.25 -8.29
C VAL A 122 5.12 -2.72 -9.02
N MET A 123 4.31 -1.90 -8.35
CA MET A 123 3.06 -1.37 -8.92
C MET A 123 3.31 -0.43 -10.09
N ALA A 124 4.31 0.42 -10.02
CA ALA A 124 4.65 1.32 -11.12
C ALA A 124 4.89 0.56 -12.44
N ARG A 125 5.49 -0.64 -12.37
CA ARG A 125 5.73 -1.50 -13.54
C ARG A 125 4.50 -2.29 -14.01
N GLN A 126 3.47 -2.38 -13.19
CA GLN A 126 2.24 -3.14 -13.47
C GLN A 126 1.05 -2.24 -13.82
N GLY A 127 1.27 -0.94 -14.03
CA GLY A 127 0.20 0.03 -14.32
C GLY A 127 -0.70 0.32 -13.12
N GLY A 128 -0.22 0.05 -11.90
CA GLY A 128 -0.86 0.37 -10.64
C GLY A 128 -0.07 1.38 -9.82
N PHE A 129 -0.53 1.67 -8.62
CA PHE A 129 0.12 2.61 -7.70
C PHE A 129 -0.37 2.45 -6.26
N LEU A 130 0.41 3.00 -5.34
CA LEU A 130 -0.01 3.25 -3.97
C LEU A 130 -0.44 4.71 -3.85
N LEU A 131 -1.56 4.93 -3.16
CA LEU A 131 -2.15 6.26 -3.00
C LEU A 131 -2.32 6.58 -1.52
N HIS A 132 -1.86 7.75 -1.09
CA HIS A 132 -2.15 8.27 0.24
C HIS A 132 -3.63 8.65 0.33
N SER A 133 -4.45 7.68 0.63
CA SER A 133 -5.90 7.78 0.69
C SER A 133 -6.47 6.75 1.63
N ALA A 134 -7.62 7.04 2.20
CA ALA A 134 -8.49 6.01 2.75
C ALA A 134 -9.23 5.30 1.63
N SER A 135 -9.67 4.07 1.88
CA SER A 135 -10.55 3.35 0.96
C SER A 135 -11.45 2.35 1.69
N ALA A 136 -12.65 2.17 1.15
CA ALA A 136 -13.62 1.22 1.66
C ALA A 136 -14.44 0.60 0.54
N ILE A 137 -14.93 -0.62 0.78
CA ILE A 137 -15.88 -1.31 -0.09
C ILE A 137 -17.28 -1.07 0.45
N ARG A 138 -18.21 -0.72 -0.43
CA ARG A 138 -19.64 -0.70 -0.18
C ARG A 138 -20.38 -1.18 -1.42
N ASN A 139 -21.41 -2.00 -1.25
CA ASN A 139 -22.18 -2.57 -2.36
C ASN A 139 -21.30 -3.28 -3.41
N GLY A 140 -20.23 -3.97 -2.97
CA GLY A 140 -19.30 -4.68 -3.85
C GLY A 140 -18.37 -3.79 -4.70
N LYS A 141 -18.31 -2.49 -4.43
CA LYS A 141 -17.46 -1.51 -5.13
C LYS A 141 -16.55 -0.78 -4.15
N ALA A 142 -15.33 -0.50 -4.58
CA ALA A 142 -14.38 0.26 -3.79
C ALA A 142 -14.47 1.76 -4.10
N PHE A 143 -14.38 2.56 -3.06
CA PHE A 143 -14.34 4.02 -3.09
C PHE A 143 -13.04 4.48 -2.44
N LEU A 144 -12.31 5.37 -3.11
CA LEU A 144 -11.07 5.95 -2.65
C LEU A 144 -11.31 7.38 -2.17
N PHE A 145 -10.65 7.78 -1.09
CA PHE A 145 -10.79 9.10 -0.45
C PHE A 145 -9.40 9.71 -0.27
N ALA A 146 -8.97 10.56 -1.21
CA ALA A 146 -7.67 11.20 -1.20
C ALA A 146 -7.75 12.66 -0.79
N GLY A 147 -6.65 13.21 -0.32
CA GLY A 147 -6.51 14.62 0.01
C GLY A 147 -5.31 14.87 0.91
N VAL A 148 -4.92 16.13 1.01
CA VAL A 148 -3.80 16.58 1.83
C VAL A 148 -3.97 16.17 3.30
N SER A 149 -2.90 16.29 4.09
CA SER A 149 -2.99 16.06 5.54
C SER A 149 -4.09 16.90 6.14
N GLY A 150 -4.91 16.29 7.00
CA GLY A 150 -6.05 16.95 7.63
C GLY A 150 -7.28 17.15 6.74
N ALA A 151 -7.32 16.67 5.49
CA ALA A 151 -8.50 16.78 4.61
C ALA A 151 -9.72 15.98 5.10
N GLY A 152 -9.53 15.00 5.99
CA GLY A 152 -10.62 14.23 6.59
C GLY A 152 -10.63 12.75 6.23
N LYS A 153 -9.51 12.16 5.76
CA LYS A 153 -9.40 10.72 5.47
C LYS A 153 -9.80 9.84 6.67
N THR A 154 -9.22 10.12 7.83
CA THR A 154 -9.57 9.42 9.07
C THR A 154 -11.02 9.65 9.48
N THR A 155 -11.54 10.87 9.24
CA THR A 155 -12.93 11.20 9.55
C THR A 155 -13.91 10.40 8.70
N ILE A 156 -13.71 10.36 7.37
CA ILE A 156 -14.60 9.61 6.47
C ILE A 156 -14.56 8.10 6.78
N SER A 157 -13.39 7.57 7.17
CA SER A 157 -13.24 6.18 7.60
C SER A 157 -13.99 5.87 8.91
N ARG A 158 -13.96 6.79 9.90
CA ARG A 158 -14.72 6.64 11.15
C ARG A 158 -16.23 6.71 10.97
N LEU A 159 -16.67 7.47 9.98
CA LEU A 159 -18.09 7.64 9.65
C LEU A 159 -18.61 6.53 8.73
N ALA A 160 -17.79 5.57 8.34
CA ALA A 160 -18.20 4.48 7.48
C ALA A 160 -19.32 3.68 8.12
N PRO A 161 -20.42 3.41 7.39
CA PRO A 161 -21.55 2.66 7.91
C PRO A 161 -21.17 1.18 8.11
N ALA A 162 -21.98 0.45 8.86
CA ALA A 162 -21.70 -0.96 9.20
C ALA A 162 -21.68 -1.90 7.98
N ASP A 163 -22.28 -1.51 6.85
CA ASP A 163 -22.29 -2.23 5.59
C ASP A 163 -21.05 -1.91 4.72
N ALA A 164 -20.15 -1.05 5.18
CA ALA A 164 -18.91 -0.75 4.52
C ALA A 164 -17.73 -1.55 5.13
N THR A 165 -16.90 -2.11 4.27
CA THR A 165 -15.65 -2.80 4.64
C THR A 165 -14.47 -1.86 4.43
N LEU A 166 -13.72 -1.55 5.49
CA LEU A 166 -12.53 -0.71 5.41
C LEU A 166 -11.38 -1.48 4.75
N LEU A 167 -10.82 -0.94 3.68
CA LEU A 167 -9.61 -1.45 3.04
C LEU A 167 -8.34 -0.83 3.65
N THR A 168 -8.38 0.46 3.96
CA THR A 168 -7.31 1.20 4.63
C THR A 168 -7.77 2.60 5.02
N ASP A 169 -7.13 3.20 6.01
CA ASP A 169 -7.28 4.62 6.34
C ASP A 169 -6.06 5.47 5.95
N GLU A 170 -5.02 4.84 5.35
CA GLU A 170 -3.72 5.49 5.12
C GLU A 170 -3.21 5.33 3.69
N ILE A 171 -3.00 4.08 3.22
CA ILE A 171 -2.39 3.76 1.93
C ILE A 171 -3.26 2.79 1.15
N SER A 172 -3.96 3.29 0.15
CA SER A 172 -4.72 2.45 -0.78
C SER A 172 -3.81 1.83 -1.83
N TYR A 173 -3.99 0.54 -2.07
CA TYR A 173 -3.27 -0.25 -3.05
C TYR A 173 -4.15 -0.45 -4.27
N VAL A 174 -3.76 0.13 -5.42
CA VAL A 174 -4.58 0.16 -6.64
C VAL A 174 -3.86 -0.54 -7.78
N ARG A 175 -4.53 -1.53 -8.40
CA ARG A 175 -4.01 -2.27 -9.55
C ARG A 175 -4.94 -2.19 -10.75
N LYS A 176 -4.34 -2.15 -11.94
CA LYS A 176 -5.06 -2.32 -13.20
C LYS A 176 -5.21 -3.82 -13.49
N LEU A 177 -6.42 -4.34 -13.49
CA LEU A 177 -6.71 -5.76 -13.69
C LEU A 177 -7.82 -5.97 -14.73
N ASP A 178 -7.96 -7.23 -15.19
CA ASP A 178 -9.14 -7.66 -15.96
C ASP A 178 -10.33 -7.83 -15.00
N ILE A 179 -11.28 -6.91 -15.04
CA ILE A 179 -12.41 -6.88 -14.11
C ILE A 179 -13.66 -7.62 -14.60
N ARG A 180 -13.63 -8.22 -15.80
CA ARG A 180 -14.81 -8.92 -16.36
C ARG A 180 -15.44 -9.95 -15.43
N LYS A 181 -14.61 -10.61 -14.62
CA LYS A 181 -15.04 -11.63 -13.66
C LYS A 181 -15.48 -11.04 -12.31
N LEU A 182 -15.17 -9.78 -12.06
CA LEU A 182 -15.38 -9.14 -10.75
C LEU A 182 -16.67 -8.32 -10.70
N ASP A 183 -17.01 -7.62 -11.79
CA ASP A 183 -18.13 -6.67 -11.78
C ASP A 183 -19.23 -6.97 -12.82
N GLY A 184 -19.02 -7.98 -13.68
CA GLY A 184 -19.98 -8.32 -14.73
C GLY A 184 -20.19 -7.22 -15.80
N SER A 185 -19.39 -6.14 -15.78
CA SER A 185 -19.56 -4.96 -16.65
C SER A 185 -19.22 -5.22 -18.11
N GLY A 186 -18.62 -6.36 -18.42
CA GLY A 186 -18.08 -6.67 -19.74
C GLY A 186 -16.81 -5.87 -20.09
N LYS A 187 -16.35 -4.95 -19.26
CA LYS A 187 -15.11 -4.20 -19.45
C LYS A 187 -13.91 -5.14 -19.32
N ARG A 188 -12.96 -5.02 -20.24
CA ARG A 188 -11.79 -5.90 -20.30
C ARG A 188 -10.73 -5.56 -19.25
N ALA A 189 -10.60 -4.30 -18.88
CA ALA A 189 -9.65 -3.84 -17.88
C ALA A 189 -10.28 -2.73 -17.04
N GLY A 190 -9.92 -2.69 -15.77
CA GLY A 190 -10.32 -1.66 -14.83
C GLY A 190 -9.37 -1.63 -13.65
N TYR A 191 -9.68 -0.81 -12.67
CA TYR A 191 -8.88 -0.69 -11.46
C TYR A 191 -9.56 -1.41 -10.31
N VAL A 192 -8.76 -2.09 -9.49
CA VAL A 192 -9.19 -2.79 -8.28
C VAL A 192 -8.40 -2.22 -7.11
N ALA A 193 -9.10 -1.88 -6.04
CA ALA A 193 -8.48 -1.50 -4.78
C ALA A 193 -8.40 -2.71 -3.86
N PHE A 194 -7.29 -2.83 -3.16
CA PHE A 194 -7.00 -3.90 -2.22
C PHE A 194 -6.80 -3.33 -0.82
N GLY A 195 -7.17 -4.11 0.17
CA GLY A 195 -6.85 -3.82 1.55
C GLY A 195 -5.35 -3.85 1.82
N THR A 196 -4.92 -3.06 2.78
CA THR A 196 -3.52 -2.99 3.21
C THR A 196 -3.38 -3.06 4.73
N PRO A 197 -2.26 -3.59 5.23
CA PRO A 197 -1.94 -3.59 6.66
C PRO A 197 -1.39 -2.24 7.14
N PHE A 198 -1.24 -1.27 6.25
CA PHE A 198 -0.68 0.04 6.58
C PHE A 198 -1.74 0.89 7.27
N THR A 199 -1.55 1.10 8.57
CA THR A 199 -2.50 1.86 9.40
C THR A 199 -2.08 3.31 9.54
N GLY A 200 -3.06 4.21 9.47
CA GLY A 200 -2.92 5.61 9.81
C GLY A 200 -3.40 5.92 11.24
N GLU A 201 -3.96 7.10 11.44
CA GLU A 201 -4.43 7.58 12.74
C GLU A 201 -5.60 6.76 13.32
N LEU A 202 -6.34 6.02 12.49
CA LEU A 202 -7.41 5.15 12.96
C LEU A 202 -6.88 3.92 13.71
N ALA A 203 -5.61 3.57 13.48
CA ALA A 203 -4.94 2.40 14.06
C ALA A 203 -5.71 1.07 13.86
N LYS A 204 -6.51 0.99 12.78
CA LYS A 204 -7.28 -0.19 12.42
C LYS A 204 -6.71 -0.79 11.14
N LEU A 205 -6.40 -2.08 11.17
CA LEU A 205 -6.00 -2.81 9.97
C LEU A 205 -7.14 -2.84 8.95
N GLY A 206 -6.79 -2.65 7.69
CA GLY A 206 -7.71 -2.93 6.59
C GLY A 206 -8.00 -4.42 6.46
N GLU A 207 -9.13 -4.77 5.89
CA GLU A 207 -9.44 -6.16 5.58
C GLU A 207 -8.70 -6.59 4.30
N ASN A 208 -8.07 -7.77 4.32
CA ASN A 208 -7.38 -8.34 3.15
C ASN A 208 -8.39 -8.85 2.11
N THR A 209 -9.05 -7.92 1.48
CA THR A 209 -10.04 -8.14 0.42
C THR A 209 -9.89 -7.09 -0.67
N SER A 210 -10.68 -7.19 -1.73
CA SER A 210 -10.59 -6.26 -2.85
C SER A 210 -11.91 -6.09 -3.57
N ALA A 211 -12.08 -4.93 -4.25
CA ALA A 211 -13.21 -4.70 -5.13
C ALA A 211 -12.84 -3.76 -6.29
N PRO A 212 -13.60 -3.79 -7.41
CA PRO A 212 -13.47 -2.83 -8.49
C PRO A 212 -13.68 -1.40 -7.98
N VAL A 213 -12.79 -0.49 -8.38
CA VAL A 213 -12.87 0.93 -8.02
C VAL A 213 -14.02 1.58 -8.79
N ALA A 214 -14.98 2.14 -8.06
CA ALA A 214 -16.12 2.87 -8.63
C ALA A 214 -15.83 4.36 -8.78
N ALA A 215 -15.16 4.97 -7.80
CA ALA A 215 -14.84 6.39 -7.83
C ALA A 215 -13.64 6.73 -6.92
N LEU A 216 -12.98 7.85 -7.23
CA LEU A 216 -12.06 8.57 -6.36
C LEU A 216 -12.71 9.88 -5.91
N TYR A 217 -12.77 10.10 -4.61
CA TYR A 217 -13.21 11.35 -4.01
C TYR A 217 -12.01 12.14 -3.48
N LEU A 218 -11.83 13.34 -4.00
CA LEU A 218 -10.87 14.32 -3.51
C LEU A 218 -11.52 15.11 -2.38
N LEU A 219 -11.06 14.90 -1.16
CA LEU A 219 -11.68 15.42 0.05
C LEU A 219 -11.43 16.92 0.23
N ALA A 220 -12.49 17.63 0.60
CA ALA A 220 -12.43 19.04 1.01
C ALA A 220 -13.35 19.25 2.23
N LYS A 221 -12.94 20.18 3.12
CA LYS A 221 -13.78 20.62 4.24
C LYS A 221 -14.77 21.67 3.78
N GLY A 222 -15.99 21.62 4.28
CA GLY A 222 -17.02 22.62 3.98
C GLY A 222 -18.11 22.69 5.04
N ALA A 223 -19.08 23.56 4.78
CA ALA A 223 -20.23 23.75 5.66
C ALA A 223 -21.40 22.80 5.35
N GLU A 224 -21.36 22.10 4.22
CA GLU A 224 -22.38 21.18 3.76
C GLU A 224 -21.75 20.00 2.99
N ASN A 225 -22.49 18.91 2.86
CA ASN A 225 -22.10 17.77 2.05
C ASN A 225 -22.44 18.02 0.59
N ARG A 226 -21.44 17.94 -0.30
CA ARG A 226 -21.59 18.14 -1.74
C ARG A 226 -20.58 17.31 -2.54
N VAL A 227 -21.03 16.78 -3.67
CA VAL A 227 -20.20 16.06 -4.64
C VAL A 227 -20.20 16.86 -5.96
N ASP A 228 -19.03 17.32 -6.35
CA ASP A 228 -18.84 18.07 -7.59
C ASP A 228 -17.95 17.29 -8.56
N PRO A 229 -18.19 17.34 -9.87
CA PRO A 229 -17.27 16.78 -10.85
C PRO A 229 -15.95 17.55 -10.85
N VAL A 230 -14.86 16.83 -11.14
CA VAL A 230 -13.52 17.41 -11.27
C VAL A 230 -13.05 17.27 -12.71
N THR A 231 -12.35 18.27 -13.25
CA THR A 231 -11.76 18.14 -14.59
C THR A 231 -10.67 17.07 -14.60
N VAL A 232 -10.47 16.39 -15.75
CA VAL A 232 -9.44 15.36 -15.89
C VAL A 232 -8.05 15.90 -15.54
N SER A 233 -7.76 17.15 -15.90
CA SER A 233 -6.50 17.82 -15.59
C SER A 233 -6.29 18.02 -14.08
N ASP A 234 -7.31 18.50 -13.38
CA ASP A 234 -7.24 18.70 -11.93
C ASP A 234 -7.19 17.36 -11.20
N ALA A 235 -7.99 16.38 -11.65
CA ALA A 235 -7.97 15.03 -11.11
C ALA A 235 -6.57 14.39 -11.22
N GLY A 236 -5.93 14.50 -12.38
CA GLY A 236 -4.58 13.98 -12.61
C GLY A 236 -3.53 14.65 -11.71
N ARG A 237 -3.59 15.99 -11.59
CA ARG A 237 -2.68 16.73 -10.72
C ARG A 237 -2.84 16.35 -9.24
N GLU A 238 -4.07 16.26 -8.75
CA GLU A 238 -4.32 15.91 -7.36
C GLU A 238 -4.04 14.43 -7.08
N LEU A 239 -4.31 13.53 -8.02
CA LEU A 239 -3.94 12.12 -7.92
C LEU A 239 -2.42 11.97 -7.77
N LEU A 240 -1.65 12.58 -8.67
CA LEU A 240 -0.18 12.56 -8.62
C LEU A 240 0.38 13.12 -7.31
N GLY A 241 -0.22 14.19 -6.78
CA GLY A 241 0.17 14.77 -5.49
C GLY A 241 -0.09 13.88 -4.27
N ASN A 242 -0.92 12.85 -4.41
CA ASN A 242 -1.22 11.88 -3.36
C ASN A 242 -0.64 10.48 -3.65
N MET A 243 -0.03 10.23 -4.81
CA MET A 243 0.63 8.95 -5.11
C MET A 243 1.93 8.83 -4.34
N LEU A 244 2.19 7.63 -3.81
CA LEU A 244 3.50 7.29 -3.29
C LEU A 244 4.45 7.00 -4.45
N PHE A 245 5.62 7.65 -4.38
CA PHE A 245 6.58 7.52 -5.45
C PHE A 245 7.98 7.91 -4.94
N PHE A 246 8.91 7.01 -5.13
CA PHE A 246 10.22 7.07 -4.50
C PHE A 246 11.30 7.05 -5.57
N ALA A 247 11.20 7.77 -6.68
CA ALA A 247 12.17 7.48 -7.70
C ALA A 247 12.81 8.70 -8.32
N GLU A 248 14.10 8.68 -8.33
CA GLU A 248 14.92 9.41 -9.29
C GLU A 248 15.02 8.68 -10.65
N ASP A 249 14.44 7.47 -10.76
CA ASP A 249 14.43 6.66 -11.99
C ASP A 249 13.38 7.19 -12.96
N GLN A 250 13.83 7.69 -14.13
CA GLN A 250 12.97 8.33 -15.13
C GLN A 250 11.92 7.38 -15.72
N GLU A 251 12.22 6.08 -15.86
CA GLU A 251 11.26 5.11 -16.38
C GLU A 251 10.10 4.86 -15.39
N LEU A 252 10.41 4.78 -14.10
CA LEU A 252 9.39 4.67 -13.06
C LEU A 252 8.55 5.93 -12.94
N VAL A 253 9.16 7.11 -13.04
CA VAL A 253 8.44 8.40 -13.08
C VAL A 253 7.44 8.39 -14.25
N HIS A 254 7.91 8.02 -15.44
CA HIS A 254 7.05 7.94 -16.62
C HIS A 254 5.93 6.93 -16.44
N SER A 255 6.23 5.74 -15.92
CA SER A 255 5.24 4.69 -15.68
C SER A 255 4.18 5.10 -14.65
N ALA A 256 4.58 5.76 -13.56
CA ALA A 256 3.66 6.29 -12.56
C ALA A 256 2.75 7.38 -13.15
N PHE A 257 3.31 8.30 -13.93
CA PHE A 257 2.55 9.33 -14.62
C PHE A 257 1.53 8.72 -15.61
N GLN A 258 1.95 7.73 -16.40
CA GLN A 258 1.08 7.03 -17.33
C GLN A 258 -0.06 6.30 -16.58
N ALA A 259 0.24 5.64 -15.46
CA ALA A 259 -0.77 4.98 -14.63
C ALA A 259 -1.79 5.97 -14.07
N ALA A 260 -1.36 7.17 -13.65
CA ALA A 260 -2.23 8.22 -13.18
C ALA A 260 -3.16 8.74 -14.30
N CYS A 261 -2.60 9.00 -15.48
CA CYS A 261 -3.38 9.43 -16.65
C CYS A 261 -4.44 8.37 -17.03
N ASP A 262 -4.03 7.10 -17.12
CA ASP A 262 -4.93 6.00 -17.43
C ASP A 262 -6.06 5.88 -16.38
N PHE A 263 -5.72 6.04 -15.11
CA PHE A 263 -6.68 5.94 -14.01
C PHE A 263 -7.78 7.01 -14.13
N VAL A 264 -7.40 8.29 -14.27
CA VAL A 264 -8.39 9.39 -14.31
C VAL A 264 -9.25 9.38 -15.58
N HIS A 265 -8.83 8.66 -16.63
CA HIS A 265 -9.67 8.42 -17.81
C HIS A 265 -10.63 7.25 -17.65
N CYS A 266 -10.31 6.30 -16.74
CA CYS A 266 -11.12 5.09 -16.54
C CYS A 266 -12.05 5.17 -15.33
N VAL A 267 -11.67 5.92 -14.29
CA VAL A 267 -12.36 6.00 -13.00
C VAL A 267 -12.89 7.41 -12.79
N PRO A 268 -14.19 7.57 -12.50
CA PRO A 268 -14.76 8.87 -12.15
C PRO A 268 -14.05 9.49 -10.93
N VAL A 269 -13.75 10.79 -11.03
CA VAL A 269 -13.15 11.57 -9.95
C VAL A 269 -14.05 12.73 -9.58
N TYR A 270 -14.33 12.86 -8.29
CA TYR A 270 -15.18 13.90 -7.74
C TYR A 270 -14.50 14.66 -6.62
N ARG A 271 -14.92 15.91 -6.41
CA ARG A 271 -14.65 16.66 -5.20
C ARG A 271 -15.75 16.34 -4.18
N LEU A 272 -15.38 15.77 -3.04
CA LEU A 272 -16.29 15.57 -1.93
C LEU A 272 -16.01 16.64 -0.86
N THR A 273 -16.84 17.66 -0.85
CA THR A 273 -16.86 18.63 0.26
C THR A 273 -17.80 18.09 1.32
N PHE A 274 -17.37 18.02 2.59
CA PHE A 274 -18.21 17.42 3.63
C PHE A 274 -18.00 18.02 5.03
N VAL A 275 -19.02 17.88 5.83
CA VAL A 275 -19.01 18.06 7.29
C VAL A 275 -18.81 16.68 7.95
N PRO A 276 -18.27 16.59 9.20
CA PRO A 276 -18.04 15.30 9.89
C PRO A 276 -19.38 14.70 10.38
N ASP A 277 -20.24 14.30 9.46
CA ASP A 277 -21.56 13.73 9.65
C ASP A 277 -21.72 12.46 8.80
N ALA A 278 -22.27 11.39 9.39
CA ALA A 278 -22.43 10.09 8.74
C ALA A 278 -23.28 10.15 7.44
N ARG A 279 -24.15 11.16 7.29
CA ARG A 279 -24.94 11.40 6.06
C ARG A 279 -24.07 11.59 4.81
N VAL A 280 -22.77 11.91 4.94
CA VAL A 280 -21.87 11.97 3.80
C VAL A 280 -21.85 10.65 3.03
N TRP A 281 -22.02 9.53 3.72
CA TRP A 281 -22.04 8.21 3.09
C TRP A 281 -23.32 7.90 2.30
N GLU A 282 -24.39 8.68 2.44
CA GLU A 282 -25.57 8.60 1.59
C GLU A 282 -25.31 9.11 0.18
N MET A 283 -24.25 9.94 0.00
CA MET A 283 -23.82 10.48 -1.28
C MET A 283 -22.77 9.59 -1.99
N ILE A 284 -22.31 8.52 -1.32
CA ILE A 284 -21.27 7.59 -1.78
C ILE A 284 -21.93 6.25 -2.08
N GLY A 285 -21.96 5.85 -3.36
CA GLY A 285 -22.58 4.57 -3.69
C GLY A 285 -22.87 4.38 -5.17
#